data_bdcd214cb146b72db2e54f8b246c0a5a
#
_entry.id   bdcd214cb146b72db2e54f8b246c0a5a
#
_cell.length_a   1.000
_cell.length_b   1.000
_cell.length_c   1.000
_cell.angle_alpha   90.00
_cell.angle_beta   90.00
_cell.angle_gamma   90.00
#
_symmetry.space_group_name_H-M   'P 1'
#
loop_
_entity.id
_entity.type
_entity.pdbx_description
1 polymer ?
#
loop_
_entity_poly.entity_id
_entity_poly.type
_entity_poly.pdbx_seq_one_letter_code
_entity_poly.pdbx_strand_id
1 'polypeptide(L)'
;MTQFLISIMDITPLSDSLSGDKALYDKAFKLVPGYRQQKICNLKNDAAKCRCLAAGLLLNYTTRTFISGSVSGFITGSLADNTPTVKNIPFPVTVSAAVCTYAQEYDYETACIANGKPYFKEHENLHFNLSHSGNFAVCIVAGMPCGIDIEGNRPFKPSVAKRFFSKTEYHWIYDTENVSVQAERFFRLWTLKEAYAKATGNGIAAEIHAASYVPDTDSDGLCFADSEIGKHFQIKEAEHNGLRIAAVLSDSAF
;
A
#
# COMPACT_ATOMS: atom_id res chain seq x y z
N MET A 1 2.15 -12.35 -17.79
CA MET A 1 1.14 -11.38 -17.30
C MET A 1 1.45 -11.12 -15.85
N THR A 2 1.71 -9.87 -15.50
CA THR A 2 1.95 -9.49 -14.11
C THR A 2 0.63 -9.50 -13.37
N GLN A 3 0.54 -10.34 -12.35
CA GLN A 3 -0.65 -10.40 -11.51
C GLN A 3 -0.37 -9.68 -10.19
N PHE A 4 -1.29 -8.84 -9.77
CA PHE A 4 -1.29 -8.25 -8.44
C PHE A 4 -2.73 -8.06 -7.95
N LEU A 5 -2.90 -8.00 -6.65
CA LEU A 5 -4.17 -7.67 -6.01
C LEU A 5 -3.92 -6.61 -4.94
N ILE A 6 -4.73 -5.55 -4.96
CA ILE A 6 -4.73 -4.53 -3.91
C ILE A 6 -6.07 -4.55 -3.20
N SER A 7 -6.01 -4.64 -1.88
CA SER A 7 -7.18 -4.60 -1.00
C SER A 7 -7.08 -3.46 0.00
N ILE A 8 -8.22 -2.88 0.36
CA ILE A 8 -8.35 -1.85 1.40
C ILE A 8 -9.40 -2.26 2.43
N MET A 9 -9.14 -1.95 3.69
CA MET A 9 -10.04 -2.22 4.82
C MET A 9 -10.24 -0.98 5.66
N ASP A 10 -11.49 -0.68 6.01
CA ASP A 10 -11.84 0.24 7.10
C ASP A 10 -11.60 -0.44 8.46
N ILE A 11 -10.80 0.18 9.31
CA ILE A 11 -10.41 -0.30 10.63
C ILE A 11 -11.45 0.08 11.69
N THR A 12 -12.34 1.03 11.41
CA THR A 12 -13.34 1.53 12.37
C THR A 12 -14.10 0.41 13.08
N PRO A 13 -14.61 -0.64 12.40
CA PRO A 13 -15.33 -1.71 13.07
C PRO A 13 -14.49 -2.49 14.11
N LEU A 14 -13.17 -2.61 13.90
CA LEU A 14 -12.25 -3.23 14.87
C LEU A 14 -12.03 -2.32 16.09
N SER A 15 -11.93 -1.00 15.85
CA SER A 15 -11.76 -0.01 16.91
C SER A 15 -13.00 0.11 17.78
N ASP A 16 -14.16 0.11 17.16
CA ASP A 16 -15.45 0.14 17.86
C ASP A 16 -15.65 -1.13 18.70
N SER A 17 -15.34 -2.30 18.13
CA SER A 17 -15.40 -3.57 18.85
C SER A 17 -14.41 -3.62 20.03
N LEU A 18 -13.19 -3.15 19.86
CA LEU A 18 -12.18 -3.13 20.94
C LEU A 18 -12.63 -2.24 22.12
N SER A 19 -13.32 -1.14 21.83
CA SER A 19 -13.84 -0.20 22.83
C SER A 19 -15.17 -0.66 23.46
N GLY A 20 -15.89 -1.59 22.79
CA GLY A 20 -17.21 -2.09 23.19
C GLY A 20 -17.19 -3.55 23.66
N ASP A 21 -17.91 -4.41 22.95
CA ASP A 21 -18.12 -5.83 23.29
C ASP A 21 -16.92 -6.75 23.01
N LYS A 22 -15.94 -6.29 22.27
CA LYS A 22 -14.74 -7.00 21.81
C LYS A 22 -14.97 -8.24 20.94
N ALA A 23 -16.20 -8.60 20.62
CA ALA A 23 -16.51 -9.86 19.96
C ALA A 23 -15.82 -9.98 18.58
N LEU A 24 -15.91 -8.94 17.73
CA LEU A 24 -15.24 -8.91 16.44
C LEU A 24 -13.71 -8.86 16.59
N TYR A 25 -13.21 -8.02 17.51
CA TYR A 25 -11.79 -7.87 17.76
C TYR A 25 -11.16 -9.19 18.22
N ASP A 26 -11.74 -9.86 19.21
CA ASP A 26 -11.22 -11.12 19.76
C ASP A 26 -11.28 -12.27 18.75
N LYS A 27 -12.34 -12.31 17.92
CA LYS A 27 -12.42 -13.26 16.80
C LYS A 27 -11.31 -12.99 15.79
N ALA A 28 -11.12 -11.74 15.39
CA ALA A 28 -10.08 -11.32 14.45
C ALA A 28 -8.67 -11.58 15.00
N PHE A 29 -8.44 -11.31 16.28
CA PHE A 29 -7.13 -11.51 16.93
C PHE A 29 -6.65 -12.96 16.89
N LYS A 30 -7.55 -13.93 16.99
CA LYS A 30 -7.23 -15.35 16.91
C LYS A 30 -6.79 -15.81 15.50
N LEU A 31 -7.13 -15.05 14.48
CA LEU A 31 -6.88 -15.38 13.08
C LEU A 31 -5.53 -14.86 12.54
N VAL A 32 -4.83 -14.04 13.33
CA VAL A 32 -3.49 -13.58 12.92
C VAL A 32 -2.42 -14.44 13.59
N PRO A 33 -1.24 -14.61 12.93
CA PRO A 33 -0.17 -15.47 13.46
C PRO A 33 0.31 -15.06 14.84
N GLY A 34 0.81 -16.01 15.64
CA GLY A 34 1.25 -15.80 17.02
C GLY A 34 2.25 -14.67 17.20
N TYR A 35 3.22 -14.53 16.29
CA TYR A 35 4.17 -13.40 16.33
C TYR A 35 3.48 -12.04 16.20
N ARG A 36 2.41 -11.96 15.39
CA ARG A 36 1.61 -10.73 15.23
C ARG A 36 0.74 -10.47 16.44
N GLN A 37 0.15 -11.53 17.02
CA GLN A 37 -0.57 -11.43 18.28
C GLN A 37 0.33 -10.85 19.38
N GLN A 38 1.56 -11.37 19.52
CA GLN A 38 2.54 -10.86 20.48
C GLN A 38 2.91 -9.39 20.19
N LYS A 39 3.11 -9.02 18.91
CA LYS A 39 3.34 -7.63 18.53
C LYS A 39 2.18 -6.73 18.93
N ILE A 40 0.93 -7.14 18.69
CA ILE A 40 -0.28 -6.39 19.08
C ILE A 40 -0.35 -6.21 20.59
N CYS A 41 -0.11 -7.27 21.38
CA CYS A 41 -0.10 -7.21 22.84
C CYS A 41 0.93 -6.21 23.40
N ASN A 42 2.07 -6.05 22.72
CA ASN A 42 3.12 -5.12 23.14
C ASN A 42 2.83 -3.64 22.76
N LEU A 43 1.83 -3.38 21.94
CA LEU A 43 1.41 -2.01 21.60
C LEU A 43 0.59 -1.40 22.74
N LYS A 44 0.92 -0.14 23.09
CA LYS A 44 0.23 0.60 24.17
C LYS A 44 -1.04 1.30 23.70
N ASN A 45 -1.11 1.66 22.41
CA ASN A 45 -2.19 2.46 21.84
C ASN A 45 -3.17 1.57 21.10
N ASP A 46 -4.45 1.65 21.42
CA ASP A 46 -5.50 0.80 20.84
C ASP A 46 -5.69 1.03 19.34
N ALA A 47 -5.55 2.25 18.86
CA ALA A 47 -5.55 2.51 17.41
C ALA A 47 -4.37 1.80 16.71
N ALA A 48 -3.20 1.74 17.34
CA ALA A 48 -2.07 0.99 16.80
C ALA A 48 -2.31 -0.53 16.82
N LYS A 49 -2.97 -1.06 17.87
CA LYS A 49 -3.38 -2.47 17.93
C LYS A 49 -4.34 -2.81 16.79
N CYS A 50 -5.38 -1.99 16.59
CA CYS A 50 -6.35 -2.18 15.51
C CYS A 50 -5.70 -2.10 14.12
N ARG A 51 -4.79 -1.16 13.87
CA ARG A 51 -4.03 -1.08 12.61
C ARG A 51 -3.17 -2.33 12.38
N CYS A 52 -2.45 -2.78 13.41
CA CYS A 52 -1.64 -3.98 13.32
C CYS A 52 -2.48 -5.23 13.05
N LEU A 53 -3.64 -5.35 13.69
CA LEU A 53 -4.60 -6.43 13.49
C LEU A 53 -5.19 -6.39 12.08
N ALA A 54 -5.71 -5.24 11.64
CA ALA A 54 -6.26 -5.05 10.30
C ALA A 54 -5.26 -5.39 9.19
N ALA A 55 -4.01 -4.96 9.34
CA ALA A 55 -2.94 -5.29 8.40
C ALA A 55 -2.71 -6.82 8.29
N GLY A 56 -2.78 -7.54 9.41
CA GLY A 56 -2.66 -9.01 9.42
C GLY A 56 -3.82 -9.72 8.76
N LEU A 57 -5.04 -9.32 9.07
CA LEU A 57 -6.25 -9.86 8.45
C LEU A 57 -6.28 -9.59 6.95
N LEU A 58 -5.93 -8.36 6.57
CA LEU A 58 -5.95 -7.95 5.17
C LEU A 58 -4.89 -8.70 4.37
N LEU A 59 -3.69 -8.93 4.93
CA LEU A 59 -2.66 -9.74 4.29
C LEU A 59 -3.15 -11.18 4.05
N ASN A 60 -3.72 -11.82 5.06
CA ASN A 60 -4.27 -13.16 4.93
C ASN A 60 -5.35 -13.22 3.83
N TYR A 61 -6.33 -12.33 3.87
CA TYR A 61 -7.39 -12.26 2.88
C TYR A 61 -6.85 -12.03 1.46
N THR A 62 -5.99 -11.02 1.29
CA THR A 62 -5.46 -10.65 -0.03
C THR A 62 -4.60 -11.76 -0.62
N THR A 63 -3.74 -12.41 0.20
CA THR A 63 -2.89 -13.51 -0.25
C THR A 63 -3.71 -14.71 -0.72
N ARG A 64 -4.69 -15.14 0.07
CA ARG A 64 -5.57 -16.26 -0.29
C ARG A 64 -6.36 -15.98 -1.55
N THR A 65 -6.93 -14.80 -1.62
CA THR A 65 -7.70 -14.34 -2.78
C THR A 65 -6.82 -14.29 -4.04
N PHE A 66 -5.59 -13.79 -3.92
CA PHE A 66 -4.63 -13.74 -5.02
C PHE A 66 -4.29 -15.15 -5.54
N ILE A 67 -3.96 -16.09 -4.63
CA ILE A 67 -3.55 -17.44 -5.01
C ILE A 67 -4.72 -18.27 -5.54
N SER A 68 -5.90 -18.17 -4.93
CA SER A 68 -7.07 -18.94 -5.36
C SER A 68 -7.67 -18.47 -6.69
N GLY A 69 -7.29 -17.30 -7.17
CA GLY A 69 -7.92 -16.69 -8.33
C GLY A 69 -9.41 -16.36 -8.12
N SER A 70 -9.88 -16.34 -6.87
CA SER A 70 -11.31 -16.31 -6.53
C SER A 70 -11.96 -14.94 -6.65
N VAL A 71 -11.18 -13.86 -6.87
CA VAL A 71 -11.76 -12.58 -7.29
C VAL A 71 -12.02 -12.68 -8.79
N SER A 72 -13.28 -12.71 -9.16
CA SER A 72 -13.68 -12.49 -10.54
C SER A 72 -13.18 -11.10 -10.95
N GLY A 73 -12.02 -11.08 -11.57
CA GLY A 73 -11.39 -9.86 -12.03
C GLY A 73 -10.01 -9.57 -11.46
N PHE A 74 -9.06 -10.49 -11.60
CA PHE A 74 -7.65 -10.13 -11.48
C PHE A 74 -7.30 -9.02 -12.47
N ILE A 75 -6.67 -7.96 -11.99
CA ILE A 75 -6.02 -7.00 -12.87
C ILE A 75 -4.76 -7.70 -13.42
N THR A 76 -4.90 -8.33 -14.58
CA THR A 76 -3.78 -8.83 -15.35
C THR A 76 -3.29 -7.71 -16.25
N GLY A 77 -2.18 -7.06 -15.88
CA GLY A 77 -1.48 -6.11 -16.74
C GLY A 77 -0.17 -6.72 -17.21
N SER A 78 0.10 -6.69 -18.51
CA SER A 78 1.46 -6.87 -19.01
C SER A 78 2.23 -5.58 -18.80
N LEU A 79 3.52 -5.66 -18.42
CA LEU A 79 4.41 -4.49 -18.32
C LEU A 79 4.52 -3.73 -19.67
N ALA A 80 4.18 -4.40 -20.78
CA ALA A 80 4.22 -3.83 -22.13
C ALA A 80 2.92 -3.14 -22.57
N ASP A 81 1.81 -3.35 -21.84
CA ASP A 81 0.49 -2.79 -22.18
C ASP A 81 -0.03 -1.90 -21.05
N ASN A 82 0.04 -0.60 -21.22
CA ASN A 82 -0.58 0.39 -20.33
C ASN A 82 -2.12 0.40 -20.39
N THR A 83 -2.74 -0.54 -21.11
CA THR A 83 -4.18 -0.67 -21.18
C THR A 83 -4.70 -1.68 -20.15
N PRO A 84 -5.55 -1.27 -19.20
CA PRO A 84 -6.23 -2.21 -18.32
C PRO A 84 -7.24 -3.01 -19.14
N THR A 85 -6.89 -4.24 -19.50
CA THR A 85 -7.77 -5.15 -20.28
C THR A 85 -8.81 -5.86 -19.43
N VAL A 86 -9.09 -5.41 -18.22
CA VAL A 86 -10.16 -5.98 -17.38
C VAL A 86 -11.17 -4.90 -17.05
N LYS A 87 -12.31 -4.97 -17.75
CA LYS A 87 -13.51 -4.18 -17.44
C LYS A 87 -14.04 -4.59 -16.06
N ASN A 88 -14.15 -3.59 -15.14
CA ASN A 88 -14.98 -3.59 -13.93
C ASN A 88 -14.45 -4.24 -12.64
N ILE A 89 -13.16 -4.15 -12.31
CA ILE A 89 -12.76 -4.37 -10.91
C ILE A 89 -12.51 -3.03 -10.26
N PRO A 90 -13.18 -2.72 -9.14
CA PRO A 90 -12.84 -1.54 -8.37
C PRO A 90 -11.40 -1.70 -7.84
N PHE A 91 -10.55 -0.75 -8.15
CA PHE A 91 -9.20 -0.67 -7.62
C PHE A 91 -9.18 0.45 -6.57
N PRO A 92 -8.83 0.18 -5.32
CA PRO A 92 -8.59 -1.13 -4.68
C PRO A 92 -9.88 -1.90 -4.35
N VAL A 93 -9.78 -3.21 -4.11
CA VAL A 93 -10.91 -4.02 -3.63
C VAL A 93 -11.18 -3.68 -2.16
N THR A 94 -12.39 -3.21 -1.87
CA THR A 94 -12.81 -2.91 -0.49
C THR A 94 -13.21 -4.20 0.24
N VAL A 95 -12.62 -4.41 1.41
CA VAL A 95 -12.85 -5.61 2.23
C VAL A 95 -13.28 -5.18 3.63
N SER A 96 -14.34 -5.78 4.17
CA SER A 96 -14.74 -5.54 5.56
C SER A 96 -13.96 -6.43 6.53
N ALA A 97 -13.71 -5.93 7.74
CA ALA A 97 -13.08 -6.72 8.80
C ALA A 97 -13.86 -8.01 9.11
N ALA A 98 -15.19 -7.96 9.03
CA ALA A 98 -16.05 -9.13 9.22
C ALA A 98 -15.78 -10.22 8.17
N VAL A 99 -15.63 -9.87 6.90
CA VAL A 99 -15.31 -10.84 5.83
C VAL A 99 -13.98 -11.52 6.07
N CYS A 100 -12.98 -10.78 6.52
CA CYS A 100 -11.66 -11.36 6.84
C CYS A 100 -11.71 -12.38 7.98
N THR A 101 -12.71 -12.30 8.88
CA THR A 101 -12.85 -13.26 9.99
C THR A 101 -13.50 -14.59 9.58
N TYR A 102 -13.94 -14.74 8.35
CA TYR A 102 -14.36 -16.02 7.76
C TYR A 102 -13.22 -16.75 7.02
N ALA A 103 -12.06 -16.10 6.86
CA ALA A 103 -10.89 -16.77 6.31
C ALA A 103 -10.36 -17.84 7.30
N GLN A 104 -9.90 -18.96 6.76
CA GLN A 104 -9.22 -20.00 7.56
C GLN A 104 -7.86 -19.47 8.06
N GLU A 105 -7.22 -20.20 8.98
CA GLU A 105 -5.91 -19.85 9.55
C GLU A 105 -4.88 -19.46 8.48
N TYR A 106 -3.97 -18.60 8.89
CA TYR A 106 -2.89 -18.07 8.06
C TYR A 106 -1.77 -19.10 7.93
N ASP A 107 -1.54 -19.61 6.73
CA ASP A 107 -0.57 -20.67 6.46
C ASP A 107 0.80 -20.18 5.95
N TYR A 108 1.00 -18.85 5.82
CA TYR A 108 2.22 -18.30 5.23
C TYR A 108 3.14 -17.70 6.31
N GLU A 109 4.28 -18.34 6.55
CA GLU A 109 5.31 -17.76 7.41
C GLU A 109 5.93 -16.52 6.77
N THR A 110 6.04 -15.45 7.55
CA THR A 110 6.72 -14.22 7.14
C THR A 110 7.97 -13.97 7.97
N ALA A 111 9.00 -13.41 7.35
CA ALA A 111 10.19 -12.88 8.00
C ALA A 111 10.45 -11.45 7.54
N CYS A 112 11.46 -10.81 8.08
CA CYS A 112 11.90 -9.48 7.64
C CYS A 112 13.33 -9.53 7.15
N ILE A 113 13.63 -8.82 6.05
CA ILE A 113 15.01 -8.54 5.66
C ILE A 113 15.66 -7.53 6.64
N ALA A 114 16.96 -7.31 6.51
CA ALA A 114 17.72 -6.43 7.41
C ALA A 114 17.11 -5.02 7.55
N ASN A 115 16.50 -4.46 6.50
CA ASN A 115 15.85 -3.15 6.50
C ASN A 115 14.39 -3.18 6.98
N GLY A 116 13.92 -4.33 7.50
CA GLY A 116 12.60 -4.46 8.10
C GLY A 116 11.45 -4.72 7.11
N LYS A 117 11.69 -4.79 5.77
CA LYS A 117 10.67 -5.17 4.80
C LYS A 117 10.28 -6.63 5.04
N PRO A 118 8.99 -6.95 5.24
CA PRO A 118 8.54 -8.33 5.42
C PRO A 118 8.46 -9.07 4.07
N TYR A 119 8.67 -10.38 4.11
CA TYR A 119 8.57 -11.29 2.97
C TYR A 119 8.01 -12.65 3.41
N PHE A 120 7.48 -13.45 2.47
CA PHE A 120 7.08 -14.84 2.70
C PHE A 120 8.30 -15.75 2.63
N LYS A 121 8.55 -16.56 3.69
CA LYS A 121 9.75 -17.40 3.78
C LYS A 121 9.85 -18.49 2.71
N GLU A 122 8.72 -19.09 2.34
CA GLU A 122 8.67 -20.27 1.49
C GLU A 122 8.14 -19.98 0.07
N HIS A 123 7.93 -18.69 -0.26
CA HIS A 123 7.32 -18.28 -1.53
C HIS A 123 8.12 -17.12 -2.16
N GLU A 124 9.26 -17.44 -2.75
CA GLU A 124 10.16 -16.45 -3.37
C GLU A 124 9.51 -15.63 -4.50
N ASN A 125 8.52 -16.20 -5.19
CA ASN A 125 7.78 -15.55 -6.27
C ASN A 125 6.51 -14.83 -5.79
N LEU A 126 6.31 -14.72 -4.48
CA LEU A 126 5.16 -14.04 -3.90
C LEU A 126 5.61 -12.88 -3.03
N HIS A 127 5.22 -11.69 -3.40
CA HIS A 127 5.59 -10.45 -2.73
C HIS A 127 4.38 -9.78 -2.16
N PHE A 128 4.55 -9.06 -1.05
CA PHE A 128 3.51 -8.26 -0.47
C PHE A 128 4.04 -6.99 0.16
N ASN A 129 3.17 -6.02 0.32
CA ASN A 129 3.44 -4.84 1.13
C ASN A 129 2.17 -4.33 1.80
N LEU A 130 2.33 -3.62 2.90
CA LEU A 130 1.25 -3.12 3.75
C LEU A 130 1.48 -1.64 4.08
N SER A 131 0.41 -0.86 4.10
CA SER A 131 0.41 0.48 4.65
C SER A 131 -0.91 0.78 5.37
N HIS A 132 -0.94 1.84 6.14
CA HIS A 132 -2.14 2.32 6.82
C HIS A 132 -2.08 3.83 7.06
N SER A 133 -3.20 4.50 6.95
CA SER A 133 -3.37 5.91 7.29
C SER A 133 -4.77 6.15 7.84
N GLY A 134 -4.86 6.93 8.93
CA GLY A 134 -6.14 7.12 9.61
C GLY A 134 -6.79 5.78 10.00
N ASN A 135 -8.01 5.59 9.56
CA ASN A 135 -8.83 4.40 9.81
C ASN A 135 -8.77 3.38 8.65
N PHE A 136 -7.76 3.44 7.78
CA PHE A 136 -7.66 2.52 6.66
C PHE A 136 -6.33 1.77 6.66
N ALA A 137 -6.40 0.50 6.27
CA ALA A 137 -5.25 -0.32 5.94
C ALA A 137 -5.34 -0.74 4.47
N VAL A 138 -4.19 -0.82 3.81
CA VAL A 138 -4.06 -1.33 2.43
C VAL A 138 -3.03 -2.45 2.37
N CYS A 139 -3.27 -3.40 1.48
CA CYS A 139 -2.37 -4.51 1.20
C CYS A 139 -2.24 -4.67 -0.32
N ILE A 140 -1.02 -4.88 -0.79
CA ILE A 140 -0.75 -5.40 -2.12
C ILE A 140 -0.12 -6.78 -2.01
N VAL A 141 -0.55 -7.71 -2.86
CA VAL A 141 0.10 -9.00 -3.10
C VAL A 141 0.34 -9.12 -4.61
N ALA A 142 1.55 -9.53 -4.98
CA ALA A 142 1.97 -9.58 -6.39
C ALA A 142 2.96 -10.71 -6.64
N GLY A 143 3.07 -11.14 -7.91
CA GLY A 143 4.08 -12.07 -8.37
C GLY A 143 5.46 -11.43 -8.62
N MET A 144 5.67 -10.18 -8.20
CA MET A 144 6.91 -9.42 -8.36
C MET A 144 7.10 -8.46 -7.18
N PRO A 145 8.33 -7.94 -6.96
CA PRO A 145 8.57 -6.96 -5.90
C PRO A 145 7.60 -5.78 -5.99
N CYS A 146 7.00 -5.44 -4.86
CA CYS A 146 5.99 -4.40 -4.78
C CYS A 146 6.09 -3.59 -3.49
N GLY A 147 5.58 -2.36 -3.56
CA GLY A 147 5.39 -1.48 -2.43
C GLY A 147 4.06 -0.75 -2.54
N ILE A 148 3.43 -0.44 -1.42
CA ILE A 148 2.18 0.31 -1.36
C ILE A 148 2.23 1.33 -0.25
N ASP A 149 1.64 2.48 -0.50
CA ASP A 149 1.41 3.47 0.53
C ASP A 149 0.01 4.08 0.44
N ILE A 150 -0.48 4.62 1.55
CA ILE A 150 -1.76 5.34 1.67
C ILE A 150 -1.59 6.55 2.57
N GLU A 151 -2.04 7.72 2.10
CA GLU A 151 -1.96 8.97 2.86
C GLU A 151 -3.19 9.83 2.67
N GLY A 152 -3.58 10.54 3.75
CA GLY A 152 -4.65 11.55 3.72
C GLY A 152 -4.10 12.95 3.55
N ASN A 153 -4.85 13.79 2.85
CA ASN A 153 -4.53 15.21 2.74
C ASN A 153 -4.64 15.89 4.11
N ARG A 154 -3.56 16.55 4.51
CA ARG A 154 -3.45 17.32 5.76
C ARG A 154 -2.49 18.50 5.55
N PRO A 155 -2.44 19.48 6.46
CA PRO A 155 -1.40 20.50 6.39
C PRO A 155 -0.01 19.87 6.40
N PHE A 156 0.87 20.31 5.53
CA PHE A 156 2.27 19.89 5.48
C PHE A 156 3.22 21.07 5.70
N LYS A 157 4.47 20.77 6.06
CA LYS A 157 5.48 21.81 6.26
C LYS A 157 6.27 22.02 4.95
N PRO A 158 6.33 23.24 4.40
CA PRO A 158 7.10 23.53 3.17
C PRO A 158 8.56 23.10 3.23
N SER A 159 9.16 23.13 4.43
CA SER A 159 10.53 22.63 4.64
C SER A 159 10.71 21.14 4.33
N VAL A 160 9.64 20.33 4.50
CA VAL A 160 9.65 18.91 4.15
C VAL A 160 9.66 18.76 2.62
N ALA A 161 8.82 19.53 1.91
CA ALA A 161 8.82 19.53 0.44
C ALA A 161 10.21 19.92 -0.10
N LYS A 162 10.79 21.01 0.41
CA LYS A 162 12.11 21.49 -0.01
C LYS A 162 13.23 20.48 0.25
N ARG A 163 13.12 19.68 1.30
CA ARG A 163 14.14 18.70 1.69
C ARG A 163 14.08 17.41 0.88
N PHE A 164 12.88 16.94 0.55
CA PHE A 164 12.68 15.57 0.07
C PHE A 164 12.25 15.47 -1.40
N PHE A 165 11.84 16.56 -2.02
CA PHE A 165 11.43 16.55 -3.41
C PHE A 165 12.48 17.17 -4.33
N SER A 166 12.51 16.70 -5.57
CA SER A 166 13.34 17.31 -6.61
C SER A 166 12.86 18.73 -6.92
N LYS A 167 13.69 19.50 -7.64
CA LYS A 167 13.31 20.86 -8.08
C LYS A 167 12.03 20.85 -8.91
N THR A 168 11.89 19.89 -9.80
CA THR A 168 10.71 19.75 -10.67
C THR A 168 9.46 19.44 -9.86
N GLU A 169 9.54 18.46 -8.95
CA GLU A 169 8.44 18.10 -8.05
C GLU A 169 8.05 19.28 -7.14
N TYR A 170 9.05 20.00 -6.60
CA TYR A 170 8.81 21.16 -5.78
C TYR A 170 8.09 22.27 -6.57
N HIS A 171 8.54 22.58 -7.80
CA HIS A 171 7.86 23.55 -8.65
C HIS A 171 6.44 23.12 -8.97
N TRP A 172 6.19 21.84 -9.27
CA TRP A 172 4.83 21.34 -9.52
C TRP A 172 3.91 21.49 -8.32
N ILE A 173 4.40 21.30 -7.09
CA ILE A 173 3.59 21.55 -5.89
C ILE A 173 3.17 23.03 -5.81
N TYR A 174 4.08 23.96 -6.12
CA TYR A 174 3.92 25.39 -5.88
C TYR A 174 3.61 26.22 -7.15
N ASP A 175 3.30 25.61 -8.29
CA ASP A 175 2.85 26.34 -9.49
C ASP A 175 1.39 26.85 -9.36
N THR A 176 0.80 26.73 -8.19
CA THR A 176 -0.55 27.20 -7.83
C THR A 176 -0.53 27.89 -6.47
N GLU A 177 -1.37 28.90 -6.29
CA GLU A 177 -1.58 29.55 -4.99
C GLU A 177 -2.62 28.82 -4.12
N ASN A 178 -3.33 27.83 -4.67
CA ASN A 178 -4.34 27.06 -3.95
C ASN A 178 -3.70 26.06 -2.99
N VAL A 179 -3.74 26.35 -1.69
CA VAL A 179 -3.13 25.53 -0.62
C VAL A 179 -3.67 24.11 -0.59
N SER A 180 -4.95 23.90 -0.94
CA SER A 180 -5.53 22.55 -0.99
C SER A 180 -4.93 21.75 -2.14
N VAL A 181 -4.70 22.36 -3.30
CA VAL A 181 -4.03 21.73 -4.44
C VAL A 181 -2.56 21.45 -4.14
N GLN A 182 -1.87 22.37 -3.45
CA GLN A 182 -0.50 22.15 -3.00
C GLN A 182 -0.41 20.93 -2.06
N ALA A 183 -1.33 20.81 -1.10
CA ALA A 183 -1.38 19.68 -0.19
C ALA A 183 -1.67 18.37 -0.93
N GLU A 184 -2.62 18.37 -1.87
CA GLU A 184 -2.93 17.22 -2.72
C GLU A 184 -1.69 16.74 -3.48
N ARG A 185 -1.00 17.64 -4.19
CA ARG A 185 0.20 17.33 -4.96
C ARG A 185 1.34 16.85 -4.08
N PHE A 186 1.51 17.46 -2.90
CA PHE A 186 2.50 17.03 -1.92
C PHE A 186 2.26 15.57 -1.50
N PHE A 187 1.05 15.24 -1.04
CA PHE A 187 0.75 13.90 -0.55
C PHE A 187 0.73 12.87 -1.68
N ARG A 188 0.35 13.25 -2.89
CA ARG A 188 0.44 12.38 -4.05
C ARG A 188 1.88 11.96 -4.34
N LEU A 189 2.82 12.91 -4.40
CA LEU A 189 4.26 12.64 -4.56
C LEU A 189 4.82 11.86 -3.36
N TRP A 190 4.43 12.23 -2.14
CA TRP A 190 4.89 11.57 -0.92
C TRP A 190 4.52 10.09 -0.91
N THR A 191 3.25 9.79 -1.19
CA THR A 191 2.72 8.42 -1.25
C THR A 191 3.47 7.58 -2.30
N LEU A 192 3.78 8.16 -3.47
CA LEU A 192 4.57 7.48 -4.50
C LEU A 192 6.01 7.19 -4.05
N LYS A 193 6.67 8.14 -3.41
CA LYS A 193 8.04 7.96 -2.90
C LYS A 193 8.10 6.89 -1.81
N GLU A 194 7.12 6.88 -0.90
CA GLU A 194 6.98 5.84 0.12
C GLU A 194 6.72 4.46 -0.52
N ALA A 195 5.83 4.38 -1.51
CA ALA A 195 5.55 3.14 -2.22
C ALA A 195 6.80 2.62 -2.95
N TYR A 196 7.56 3.50 -3.62
CA TYR A 196 8.81 3.15 -4.29
C TYR A 196 9.84 2.62 -3.29
N ALA A 197 10.09 3.33 -2.19
CA ALA A 197 11.04 2.90 -1.16
C ALA A 197 10.64 1.55 -0.52
N LYS A 198 9.34 1.29 -0.39
CA LYS A 198 8.82 0.00 0.05
C LYS A 198 8.97 -1.10 -1.00
N ALA A 199 8.86 -0.76 -2.29
CA ALA A 199 9.09 -1.71 -3.37
C ALA A 199 10.55 -2.17 -3.41
N THR A 200 11.51 -1.24 -3.39
CA THR A 200 12.95 -1.54 -3.39
C THR A 200 13.42 -2.18 -2.07
N GLY A 201 12.77 -1.85 -0.95
CA GLY A 201 13.14 -2.38 0.37
C GLY A 201 14.33 -1.69 1.03
N ASN A 202 14.89 -0.64 0.42
CA ASN A 202 16.06 0.08 0.95
C ASN A 202 15.68 1.13 2.02
N GLY A 203 14.38 1.38 2.19
CA GLY A 203 13.84 2.35 3.14
C GLY A 203 13.81 3.77 2.60
N ILE A 204 12.87 4.57 3.13
CA ILE A 204 12.59 5.93 2.62
C ILE A 204 13.81 6.86 2.67
N ALA A 205 14.65 6.76 3.70
CA ALA A 205 15.81 7.65 3.86
C ALA A 205 16.84 7.48 2.73
N ALA A 206 17.00 6.27 2.21
CA ALA A 206 17.91 5.97 1.09
C ALA A 206 17.24 6.31 -0.26
N GLU A 207 15.94 6.04 -0.40
CA GLU A 207 15.25 6.04 -1.68
C GLU A 207 14.50 7.35 -1.99
N ILE A 208 14.35 8.27 -1.02
CA ILE A 208 13.52 9.48 -1.20
C ILE A 208 13.98 10.36 -2.37
N HIS A 209 15.26 10.31 -2.72
CA HIS A 209 15.86 11.04 -3.83
C HIS A 209 16.20 10.16 -5.04
N ALA A 210 16.03 8.83 -4.93
CA ALA A 210 16.39 7.90 -6.01
C ALA A 210 15.43 7.99 -7.20
N ALA A 211 14.15 8.32 -6.95
CA ALA A 211 13.16 8.52 -7.99
C ALA A 211 12.48 9.89 -7.87
N SER A 212 12.22 10.49 -9.01
CA SER A 212 11.42 11.73 -9.16
C SER A 212 10.25 11.48 -10.08
N TYR A 213 9.18 12.24 -9.89
CA TYR A 213 7.94 12.08 -10.65
C TYR A 213 7.52 13.38 -11.33
N VAL A 214 6.87 13.24 -12.46
CA VAL A 214 6.27 14.35 -13.21
C VAL A 214 4.85 13.98 -13.62
N PRO A 215 3.96 14.96 -13.87
CA PRO A 215 2.68 14.69 -14.49
C PRO A 215 2.86 13.93 -15.80
N ASP A 216 2.07 12.88 -15.98
CA ASP A 216 2.03 12.14 -17.24
C ASP A 216 1.32 13.00 -18.30
N THR A 217 1.85 13.04 -19.51
CA THR A 217 1.25 13.81 -20.62
C THR A 217 0.03 13.14 -21.23
N ASP A 218 -0.09 11.83 -21.05
CA ASP A 218 -1.10 11.00 -21.70
C ASP A 218 -2.23 10.57 -20.75
N SER A 219 -2.08 10.89 -19.47
CA SER A 219 -3.09 10.57 -18.44
C SER A 219 -3.08 11.60 -17.30
N ASP A 220 -4.08 11.51 -16.40
CA ASP A 220 -4.08 12.27 -15.14
C ASP A 220 -3.10 11.70 -14.08
N GLY A 221 -2.27 10.73 -14.47
CA GLY A 221 -1.31 10.04 -13.63
C GLY A 221 -0.04 10.83 -13.35
N LEU A 222 0.84 10.23 -12.57
CA LEU A 222 2.24 10.59 -12.45
C LEU A 222 3.11 9.49 -13.08
N CYS A 223 4.20 9.88 -13.75
CA CYS A 223 5.19 8.97 -14.28
C CYS A 223 6.57 9.28 -13.69
N PHE A 224 7.52 8.36 -13.83
CA PHE A 224 8.91 8.60 -13.48
C PHE A 224 9.49 9.69 -14.38
N ALA A 225 10.18 10.67 -13.80
CA ALA A 225 10.88 11.71 -14.56
C ALA A 225 12.05 11.15 -15.37
N ASP A 226 12.70 10.08 -14.86
CA ASP A 226 13.70 9.31 -15.57
C ASP A 226 13.03 8.11 -16.25
N SER A 227 13.03 8.13 -17.58
CA SER A 227 12.42 7.07 -18.40
C SER A 227 13.16 5.73 -18.27
N GLU A 228 14.46 5.72 -17.98
CA GLU A 228 15.20 4.47 -17.79
C GLU A 228 14.75 3.77 -16.48
N ILE A 229 14.57 4.53 -15.41
CA ILE A 229 13.95 4.01 -14.18
C ILE A 229 12.53 3.54 -14.49
N GLY A 230 11.73 4.37 -15.16
CA GLY A 230 10.34 4.08 -15.49
C GLY A 230 10.11 2.79 -16.28
N LYS A 231 11.10 2.33 -17.06
CA LYS A 231 11.01 1.05 -17.79
C LYS A 231 10.92 -0.17 -16.87
N HIS A 232 11.43 -0.08 -15.65
CA HIS A 232 11.53 -1.18 -14.71
C HIS A 232 10.44 -1.15 -13.62
N PHE A 233 9.59 -0.13 -13.64
CA PHE A 233 8.57 0.05 -12.61
C PHE A 233 7.21 0.40 -13.21
N GLN A 234 6.18 -0.16 -12.60
CA GLN A 234 4.80 0.19 -12.89
C GLN A 234 4.21 0.94 -11.71
N ILE A 235 3.59 2.09 -11.97
CA ILE A 235 2.86 2.89 -10.97
C ILE A 235 1.36 2.58 -11.09
N LYS A 236 0.70 2.47 -9.94
CA LYS A 236 -0.76 2.46 -9.81
C LYS A 236 -1.17 3.47 -8.75
N GLU A 237 -2.09 4.35 -9.09
CA GLU A 237 -2.65 5.36 -8.20
C GLU A 237 -4.16 5.17 -8.07
N ALA A 238 -4.69 5.41 -6.90
CA ALA A 238 -6.13 5.44 -6.63
C ALA A 238 -6.46 6.44 -5.54
N GLU A 239 -7.73 6.79 -5.46
CA GLU A 239 -8.30 7.55 -4.35
C GLU A 239 -9.41 6.75 -3.68
N HIS A 240 -9.44 6.77 -2.35
CA HIS A 240 -10.50 6.15 -1.58
C HIS A 240 -10.83 7.01 -0.36
N ASN A 241 -12.07 7.53 -0.30
CA ASN A 241 -12.52 8.39 0.80
C ASN A 241 -11.59 9.58 1.11
N GLY A 242 -11.08 10.25 0.08
CA GLY A 242 -10.16 11.38 0.22
C GLY A 242 -8.72 10.99 0.60
N LEU A 243 -8.41 9.69 0.64
CA LEU A 243 -7.06 9.17 0.83
C LEU A 243 -6.43 8.84 -0.50
N ARG A 244 -5.16 9.19 -0.67
CA ARG A 244 -4.36 8.79 -1.82
C ARG A 244 -3.71 7.45 -1.58
N ILE A 245 -3.76 6.57 -2.56
CA ILE A 245 -3.12 5.26 -2.56
C ILE A 245 -2.18 5.21 -3.76
N ALA A 246 -0.95 4.81 -3.52
CA ALA A 246 0.00 4.53 -4.58
C ALA A 246 0.62 3.14 -4.39
N ALA A 247 0.77 2.41 -5.48
CA ALA A 247 1.52 1.18 -5.52
C ALA A 247 2.57 1.24 -6.63
N VAL A 248 3.74 0.69 -6.32
CA VAL A 248 4.86 0.55 -7.25
C VAL A 248 5.22 -0.93 -7.33
N LEU A 249 5.30 -1.43 -8.56
CA LEU A 249 5.71 -2.80 -8.86
C LEU A 249 7.01 -2.75 -9.68
N SER A 250 7.92 -3.70 -9.44
CA SER A 250 9.20 -3.79 -10.17
C SER A 250 9.26 -5.07 -10.99
N ASP A 251 9.80 -5.00 -12.21
CA ASP A 251 10.03 -6.17 -13.07
C ASP A 251 11.30 -6.96 -12.70
N SER A 252 12.14 -6.41 -11.80
CA SER A 252 13.38 -7.03 -11.31
C SER A 252 13.39 -7.18 -9.80
N ALA A 253 13.97 -8.28 -9.32
CA ALA A 253 14.34 -8.43 -7.92
C ALA A 253 15.57 -7.56 -7.62
N PHE A 254 15.57 -6.88 -6.47
CA PHE A 254 16.66 -6.03 -5.98
C PHE A 254 17.59 -6.82 -5.06
#